data_d9c61efda799a22e129b70ab3ac7cf04
#
_entry.id   d9c61efda799a22e129b70ab3ac7cf04
#
_cell.length_a   1.000
_cell.length_b   1.000
_cell.length_c   1.000
_cell.angle_alpha   90.00
_cell.angle_beta   90.00
_cell.angle_gamma   90.00
#
_symmetry.space_group_name_H-M   'P 1'
#
loop_
_entity.id
_entity.type
_entity.pdbx_description
1 polymer ?
#
loop_
_entity_poly.entity_id
_entity_poly.type
_entity_poly.pdbx_seq_one_letter_code
_entity_poly.pdbx_strand_id
1 'polypeptide(L)'
;GKFHTYFTEEEQKNLFFGLGRGAYNYQITDDRPEIFASMIPDQEGLLKIHDICYAIHVKLLWEYGLKTDIVFSRPNYCKIDLMVENDRGDQLFMQGDEVEHLRQILKPHGIESGLKELIGIAEQTGEKFGQRVSATCDAKYLEVGISCKSDNVDVFLERFKAEGITAE
;
A
#
# COMPACT_ATOMS: atom_id res chain seq x y z
N GLY A 1 18.88 -3.11 -7.49
CA GLY A 1 19.82 -2.69 -8.55
C GLY A 1 20.67 -1.53 -8.06
N LYS A 2 21.77 -1.30 -8.74
CA LYS A 2 22.70 -0.21 -8.38
C LYS A 2 22.33 1.09 -9.12
N PHE A 3 21.04 1.48 -9.07
CA PHE A 3 20.56 2.66 -9.80
C PHE A 3 21.33 3.94 -9.48
N HIS A 4 21.71 4.14 -8.21
CA HIS A 4 22.48 5.29 -7.74
C HIS A 4 23.84 5.44 -8.44
N THR A 5 24.44 4.36 -8.93
CA THR A 5 25.75 4.42 -9.60
C THR A 5 25.75 5.13 -10.97
N TYR A 6 24.55 5.46 -11.49
CA TYR A 6 24.41 6.28 -12.70
C TYR A 6 24.53 7.79 -12.43
N PHE A 7 24.67 8.19 -11.16
CA PHE A 7 24.74 9.57 -10.71
C PHE A 7 26.09 9.87 -10.11
N THR A 8 26.54 11.13 -10.21
CA THR A 8 27.73 11.61 -9.51
C THR A 8 27.50 11.60 -8.00
N GLU A 9 28.58 11.65 -7.20
CA GLU A 9 28.47 11.71 -5.73
C GLU A 9 27.65 12.93 -5.25
N GLU A 10 27.71 14.06 -5.95
CA GLU A 10 26.94 15.25 -5.64
C GLU A 10 25.45 15.06 -5.96
N GLU A 11 25.14 14.46 -7.10
CA GLU A 11 23.76 14.15 -7.47
C GLU A 11 23.16 13.07 -6.56
N GLN A 12 23.94 12.09 -6.11
CA GLN A 12 23.49 11.03 -5.22
C GLN A 12 22.96 11.56 -3.88
N LYS A 13 23.54 12.63 -3.35
CA LYS A 13 23.08 13.29 -2.11
C LYS A 13 21.66 13.84 -2.21
N ASN A 14 21.20 14.10 -3.44
CA ASN A 14 19.86 14.59 -3.75
C ASN A 14 18.89 13.45 -4.16
N LEU A 15 19.29 12.18 -4.05
CA LEU A 15 18.44 11.05 -4.35
C LEU A 15 17.71 10.58 -3.09
N PHE A 16 16.39 10.65 -3.14
CA PHE A 16 15.49 10.20 -2.09
C PHE A 16 14.57 9.11 -2.63
N PHE A 17 14.33 8.08 -1.83
CA PHE A 17 13.47 6.96 -2.22
C PHE A 17 12.44 6.68 -1.13
N GLY A 18 11.16 6.80 -1.46
CA GLY A 18 10.05 6.39 -0.62
C GLY A 18 9.55 5.01 -1.02
N LEU A 19 9.63 4.05 -0.13
CA LEU A 19 9.26 2.66 -0.40
C LEU A 19 8.22 2.15 0.60
N GLY A 20 7.44 1.15 0.16
CA GLY A 20 6.55 0.39 1.03
C GLY A 20 5.43 1.21 1.65
N ARG A 21 4.87 2.22 0.94
CA ARG A 21 3.76 3.03 1.44
C ARG A 21 4.09 3.74 2.77
N GLY A 22 5.22 4.47 2.82
CA GLY A 22 5.70 5.14 4.02
C GLY A 22 6.61 4.29 4.91
N ALA A 23 6.70 2.97 4.68
CA ALA A 23 7.52 2.09 5.52
C ALA A 23 8.97 2.57 5.63
N TYR A 24 9.54 3.00 4.51
CA TYR A 24 10.95 3.38 4.46
C TYR A 24 11.15 4.62 3.60
N ASN A 25 11.92 5.56 4.12
CA ASN A 25 12.39 6.74 3.41
C ASN A 25 13.91 6.75 3.46
N TYR A 26 14.54 6.65 2.28
CA TYR A 26 15.98 6.53 2.12
C TYR A 26 16.55 7.79 1.48
N GLN A 27 17.77 8.11 1.87
CA GLN A 27 18.70 9.01 1.18
C GLN A 27 19.97 8.23 0.84
N ILE A 28 20.68 8.63 -0.19
CA ILE A 28 21.99 8.08 -0.49
C ILE A 28 23.05 8.89 0.27
N THR A 29 23.78 8.19 1.15
CA THR A 29 24.90 8.75 1.93
C THR A 29 26.11 7.86 1.74
N ASP A 30 27.23 8.43 1.32
CA ASP A 30 28.49 7.68 1.08
C ASP A 30 28.28 6.42 0.22
N ASP A 31 27.61 6.58 -0.93
CA ASP A 31 27.30 5.52 -1.91
C ASP A 31 26.43 4.36 -1.33
N ARG A 32 25.70 4.62 -0.24
CA ARG A 32 24.81 3.66 0.43
C ARG A 32 23.45 4.25 0.72
N PRO A 33 22.38 3.44 0.57
CA PRO A 33 21.05 3.86 1.01
C PRO A 33 20.95 3.82 2.54
N GLU A 34 20.66 4.95 3.14
CA GLU A 34 20.39 5.10 4.58
C GLU A 34 18.93 5.47 4.81
N ILE A 35 18.31 4.80 5.81
CA ILE A 35 16.95 5.13 6.23
C ILE A 35 17.03 6.37 7.13
N PHE A 36 16.42 7.48 6.71
CA PHE A 36 16.32 8.67 7.54
C PHE A 36 14.95 8.83 8.22
N ALA A 37 13.92 8.14 7.74
CA ALA A 37 12.61 8.09 8.37
C ALA A 37 11.90 6.77 8.05
N SER A 38 11.08 6.30 8.99
CA SER A 38 10.30 5.07 8.85
C SER A 38 8.93 5.23 9.52
N MET A 39 7.89 4.71 8.87
CA MET A 39 6.52 4.66 9.36
C MET A 39 6.06 3.20 9.58
N ILE A 40 6.99 2.34 9.99
CA ILE A 40 6.66 0.96 10.37
C ILE A 40 6.01 1.02 11.76
N PRO A 41 4.80 0.46 11.94
CA PRO A 41 4.17 0.38 13.24
C PRO A 41 4.96 -0.53 14.18
N ASP A 42 4.76 -0.36 15.47
CA ASP A 42 5.20 -1.35 16.44
C ASP A 42 4.43 -2.68 16.29
N GLN A 43 4.77 -3.66 17.09
CA GLN A 43 4.19 -4.99 17.01
C GLN A 43 2.66 -4.97 17.27
N GLU A 44 2.21 -4.14 18.21
CA GLU A 44 0.78 -4.01 18.52
C GLU A 44 0.01 -3.39 17.36
N GLY A 45 0.54 -2.31 16.79
CA GLY A 45 -0.03 -1.65 15.62
C GLY A 45 -0.07 -2.57 14.39
N LEU A 46 0.98 -3.37 14.18
CA LEU A 46 1.01 -4.35 13.09
C LEU A 46 -0.07 -5.43 13.28
N LEU A 47 -0.19 -6.00 14.47
CA LEU A 47 -1.23 -7.00 14.77
C LEU A 47 -2.63 -6.42 14.59
N LYS A 48 -2.84 -5.16 14.97
CA LYS A 48 -4.13 -4.49 14.75
C LYS A 48 -4.47 -4.35 13.26
N ILE A 49 -3.49 -4.06 12.40
CA ILE A 49 -3.68 -4.08 10.95
C ILE A 49 -4.07 -5.49 10.47
N HIS A 50 -3.43 -6.52 11.00
CA HIS A 50 -3.75 -7.92 10.68
C HIS A 50 -5.18 -8.28 11.05
N ASP A 51 -5.63 -7.90 12.24
CA ASP A 51 -7.00 -8.12 12.71
C ASP A 51 -8.03 -7.40 11.83
N ILE A 52 -7.76 -6.16 11.44
CA ILE A 52 -8.61 -5.40 10.51
C ILE A 52 -8.69 -6.10 9.16
N CYS A 53 -7.56 -6.52 8.59
CA CYS A 53 -7.54 -7.23 7.31
C CYS A 53 -8.27 -8.56 7.37
N TYR A 54 -8.13 -9.30 8.47
CA TYR A 54 -8.88 -10.52 8.69
C TYR A 54 -10.40 -10.24 8.78
N ALA A 55 -10.81 -9.20 9.48
CA ALA A 55 -12.22 -8.81 9.56
C ALA A 55 -12.79 -8.39 8.19
N ILE A 56 -12.00 -7.72 7.35
CA ILE A 56 -12.39 -7.39 5.96
C ILE A 56 -12.55 -8.68 5.13
N HIS A 57 -11.60 -9.60 5.21
CA HIS A 57 -11.66 -10.90 4.54
C HIS A 57 -12.93 -11.67 4.93
N VAL A 58 -13.21 -11.78 6.23
CA VAL A 58 -14.42 -12.43 6.75
C VAL A 58 -15.68 -11.74 6.23
N LYS A 59 -15.73 -10.41 6.25
CA LYS A 59 -16.85 -9.63 5.73
C LYS A 59 -17.09 -9.90 4.24
N LEU A 60 -16.04 -9.86 3.43
CA LEU A 60 -16.12 -10.10 1.98
C LEU A 60 -16.64 -11.53 1.71
N LEU A 61 -16.22 -12.52 2.47
CA LEU A 61 -16.69 -13.89 2.33
C LEU A 61 -18.14 -14.05 2.77
N TRP A 62 -18.53 -13.57 3.97
CA TRP A 62 -19.84 -13.84 4.54
C TRP A 62 -20.95 -12.93 4.01
N GLU A 63 -20.68 -11.64 3.80
CA GLU A 63 -21.72 -10.69 3.37
C GLU A 63 -21.82 -10.60 1.85
N TYR A 64 -20.69 -10.78 1.15
CA TYR A 64 -20.62 -10.63 -0.31
C TYR A 64 -20.40 -11.95 -1.05
N GLY A 65 -20.10 -13.05 -0.35
CA GLY A 65 -19.76 -14.33 -0.97
C GLY A 65 -18.48 -14.29 -1.81
N LEU A 66 -17.64 -13.24 -1.64
CA LEU A 66 -16.39 -13.07 -2.37
C LEU A 66 -15.25 -13.78 -1.66
N LYS A 67 -14.66 -14.77 -2.31
CA LYS A 67 -13.48 -15.46 -1.79
C LYS A 67 -12.24 -14.60 -2.00
N THR A 68 -11.47 -14.46 -0.95
CA THR A 68 -10.22 -13.69 -0.93
C THR A 68 -9.15 -14.45 -0.17
N ASP A 69 -7.89 -14.01 -0.29
CA ASP A 69 -6.78 -14.50 0.54
C ASP A 69 -6.03 -13.30 1.14
N ILE A 70 -5.28 -13.53 2.23
CA ILE A 70 -4.55 -12.46 2.93
C ILE A 70 -3.05 -12.72 2.87
N VAL A 71 -2.32 -11.70 2.42
CA VAL A 71 -0.87 -11.69 2.40
C VAL A 71 -0.35 -10.76 3.50
N PHE A 72 0.20 -11.33 4.57
CA PHE A 72 0.70 -10.63 5.76
C PHE A 72 2.17 -10.20 5.68
N SER A 73 2.86 -10.48 4.60
CA SER A 73 4.33 -10.36 4.47
C SER A 73 4.86 -8.93 4.35
N ARG A 74 4.07 -7.90 4.72
CA ARG A 74 4.49 -6.50 4.62
C ARG A 74 4.67 -5.87 6.00
N PRO A 75 5.63 -4.92 6.16
CA PRO A 75 5.98 -4.38 7.47
C PRO A 75 4.93 -3.40 8.05
N ASN A 76 4.06 -2.83 7.21
CA ASN A 76 3.13 -1.76 7.62
C ASN A 76 1.74 -1.83 6.98
N TYR A 77 1.46 -2.88 6.21
CA TYR A 77 0.16 -3.13 5.60
C TYR A 77 -0.03 -4.59 5.24
N CYS A 78 -1.25 -5.00 4.97
CA CYS A 78 -1.58 -6.30 4.38
C CYS A 78 -2.15 -6.12 2.97
N LYS A 79 -2.11 -7.19 2.19
CA LYS A 79 -2.80 -7.30 0.92
C LYS A 79 -3.91 -8.33 1.04
N ILE A 80 -5.10 -7.99 0.53
CA ILE A 80 -6.21 -8.93 0.35
C ILE A 80 -6.29 -9.24 -1.13
N ASP A 81 -6.01 -10.47 -1.51
CA ASP A 81 -6.10 -10.93 -2.90
C ASP A 81 -7.58 -11.12 -3.27
N LEU A 82 -8.04 -10.37 -4.26
CA LEU A 82 -9.41 -10.36 -4.75
C LEU A 82 -9.65 -11.33 -5.90
N MET A 83 -8.58 -11.98 -6.39
CA MET A 83 -8.56 -12.75 -7.63
C MET A 83 -8.19 -14.22 -7.40
N VAL A 84 -8.43 -14.74 -6.20
CA VAL A 84 -8.03 -16.11 -5.76
C VAL A 84 -8.59 -17.21 -6.68
N GLU A 85 -9.79 -17.03 -7.21
CA GLU A 85 -10.44 -18.01 -8.09
C GLU A 85 -10.16 -17.76 -9.58
N ASN A 86 -9.38 -16.75 -9.91
CA ASN A 86 -9.07 -16.38 -11.28
C ASN A 86 -7.62 -16.71 -11.59
N ASP A 87 -7.41 -17.64 -12.49
CA ASP A 87 -6.08 -17.97 -12.99
C ASP A 87 -5.55 -16.83 -13.87
N ARG A 88 -4.64 -16.04 -13.32
CA ARG A 88 -3.93 -14.97 -14.03
C ARG A 88 -2.59 -15.44 -14.60
N GLY A 89 -2.19 -16.66 -14.27
CA GLY A 89 -0.82 -17.12 -14.51
C GLY A 89 0.21 -16.21 -13.82
N ASP A 90 1.46 -16.26 -14.25
CA ASP A 90 2.57 -15.46 -13.70
C ASP A 90 2.64 -14.04 -14.28
N GLN A 91 1.54 -13.45 -14.70
CA GLN A 91 1.56 -12.09 -15.25
C GLN A 91 1.85 -11.07 -14.15
N LEU A 92 3.04 -10.47 -14.21
CA LEU A 92 3.53 -9.48 -13.25
C LEU A 92 2.95 -8.08 -13.46
N PHE A 93 2.44 -7.80 -14.66
CA PHE A 93 1.97 -6.47 -15.06
C PHE A 93 0.52 -6.50 -15.51
N MET A 94 -0.22 -5.49 -15.07
CA MET A 94 -1.59 -5.28 -15.47
C MET A 94 -1.66 -4.70 -16.88
N GLN A 95 -2.50 -5.29 -17.71
CA GLN A 95 -2.89 -4.70 -18.99
C GLN A 95 -4.18 -3.89 -18.79
N GLY A 96 -4.42 -2.87 -19.62
CA GLY A 96 -5.43 -1.84 -19.38
C GLY A 96 -6.86 -2.28 -19.04
N ASP A 97 -7.23 -3.52 -19.36
CA ASP A 97 -8.58 -4.05 -19.16
C ASP A 97 -8.80 -4.74 -17.79
N GLU A 98 -7.77 -4.84 -16.95
CA GLU A 98 -7.83 -5.65 -15.72
C GLU A 98 -8.71 -5.02 -14.65
N VAL A 99 -8.80 -3.70 -14.58
CA VAL A 99 -9.71 -3.00 -13.65
C VAL A 99 -11.15 -3.28 -14.03
N GLU A 100 -11.47 -3.27 -15.31
CA GLU A 100 -12.80 -3.62 -15.79
C GLU A 100 -13.12 -5.09 -15.56
N HIS A 101 -12.15 -5.97 -15.78
CA HIS A 101 -12.30 -7.38 -15.45
C HIS A 101 -12.60 -7.60 -13.96
N LEU A 102 -11.87 -6.95 -13.07
CA LEU A 102 -12.17 -6.99 -11.63
C LEU A 102 -13.59 -6.47 -11.33
N ARG A 103 -14.02 -5.38 -11.95
CA ARG A 103 -15.39 -4.89 -11.77
C ARG A 103 -16.45 -5.92 -12.16
N GLN A 104 -16.22 -6.65 -13.25
CA GLN A 104 -17.11 -7.72 -13.69
C GLN A 104 -17.16 -8.88 -12.70
N ILE A 105 -16.03 -9.21 -12.04
CA ILE A 105 -15.96 -10.20 -10.96
C ILE A 105 -16.72 -9.72 -9.72
N LEU A 106 -16.58 -8.46 -9.34
CA LEU A 106 -17.16 -7.90 -8.12
C LEU A 106 -18.68 -7.69 -8.22
N LYS A 107 -19.20 -7.37 -9.40
CA LYS A 107 -20.61 -7.07 -9.62
C LYS A 107 -21.58 -8.21 -9.19
N PRO A 108 -21.36 -9.49 -9.50
CA PRO A 108 -22.21 -10.59 -9.01
C PRO A 108 -22.25 -10.72 -7.48
N HIS A 109 -21.24 -10.15 -6.79
CA HIS A 109 -21.13 -10.12 -5.34
C HIS A 109 -21.79 -8.88 -4.72
N GLY A 110 -22.48 -8.04 -5.51
CA GLY A 110 -23.14 -6.83 -5.03
C GLY A 110 -22.20 -5.65 -4.79
N ILE A 111 -20.94 -5.73 -5.25
CA ILE A 111 -19.97 -4.64 -5.18
C ILE A 111 -20.02 -3.87 -6.51
N GLU A 112 -20.97 -2.95 -6.61
CA GLU A 112 -21.27 -2.27 -7.87
C GLU A 112 -20.31 -1.13 -8.20
N SER A 113 -19.87 -0.39 -7.18
CA SER A 113 -18.92 0.72 -7.34
C SER A 113 -17.45 0.26 -7.46
N GLY A 114 -17.21 -1.05 -7.47
CA GLY A 114 -15.89 -1.64 -7.69
C GLY A 114 -14.86 -1.24 -6.65
N LEU A 115 -13.69 -0.75 -7.11
CA LEU A 115 -12.55 -0.43 -6.24
C LEU A 115 -12.88 0.59 -5.15
N LYS A 116 -13.70 1.59 -5.46
CA LYS A 116 -14.08 2.62 -4.50
C LYS A 116 -14.90 2.06 -3.33
N GLU A 117 -15.76 1.11 -3.61
CA GLU A 117 -16.57 0.44 -2.58
C GLU A 117 -15.70 -0.43 -1.67
N LEU A 118 -14.75 -1.17 -2.24
CA LEU A 118 -13.78 -1.96 -1.48
C LEU A 118 -12.94 -1.10 -0.53
N ILE A 119 -12.48 0.06 -1.00
CA ILE A 119 -11.77 1.03 -0.15
C ILE A 119 -12.67 1.49 0.99
N GLY A 120 -13.93 1.84 0.71
CA GLY A 120 -14.90 2.23 1.74
C GLY A 120 -15.17 1.13 2.76
N ILE A 121 -15.27 -0.13 2.33
CA ILE A 121 -15.40 -1.29 3.24
C ILE A 121 -14.18 -1.38 4.18
N ALA A 122 -12.98 -1.20 3.65
CA ALA A 122 -11.76 -1.26 4.44
C ALA A 122 -11.69 -0.13 5.47
N GLU A 123 -11.97 1.11 5.08
CA GLU A 123 -11.96 2.28 5.95
C GLU A 123 -13.00 2.16 7.07
N GLN A 124 -14.24 1.80 6.74
CA GLN A 124 -15.29 1.57 7.73
C GLN A 124 -14.96 0.41 8.70
N THR A 125 -14.28 -0.62 8.22
CA THR A 125 -13.83 -1.71 9.10
C THR A 125 -12.76 -1.20 10.05
N GLY A 126 -11.78 -0.44 9.57
CA GLY A 126 -10.76 0.18 10.41
C GLY A 126 -11.38 1.06 11.51
N GLU A 127 -12.38 1.87 11.19
CA GLU A 127 -13.10 2.72 12.15
C GLU A 127 -13.74 1.90 13.27
N LYS A 128 -14.33 0.73 12.96
CA LYS A 128 -14.91 -0.17 13.98
C LYS A 128 -13.86 -0.72 14.97
N PHE A 129 -12.60 -0.83 14.51
CA PHE A 129 -11.46 -1.20 15.35
C PHE A 129 -10.82 0.01 16.06
N GLY A 130 -11.40 1.21 15.91
CA GLY A 130 -10.83 2.44 16.45
C GLY A 130 -9.49 2.81 15.80
N GLN A 131 -9.29 2.41 14.53
CA GLN A 131 -8.06 2.64 13.79
C GLN A 131 -8.37 3.27 12.44
N ARG A 132 -7.85 4.47 12.20
CA ARG A 132 -7.84 5.01 10.84
C ARG A 132 -6.88 4.19 9.99
N VAL A 133 -7.39 3.63 8.91
CA VAL A 133 -6.57 2.91 7.92
C VAL A 133 -6.52 3.70 6.61
N SER A 134 -5.45 3.52 5.87
CA SER A 134 -5.33 3.95 4.49
C SER A 134 -5.50 2.72 3.60
N ALA A 135 -6.47 2.74 2.71
CA ALA A 135 -6.72 1.65 1.77
C ALA A 135 -6.47 2.11 0.34
N THR A 136 -5.86 1.24 -0.45
CA THR A 136 -5.75 1.40 -1.91
C THR A 136 -6.09 0.08 -2.57
N CYS A 137 -6.65 0.14 -3.76
CA CYS A 137 -7.01 -1.06 -4.50
C CYS A 137 -6.46 -0.97 -5.92
N ASP A 138 -5.83 -2.03 -6.36
CA ASP A 138 -5.54 -2.29 -7.77
C ASP A 138 -6.46 -3.40 -8.31
N ALA A 139 -6.20 -3.89 -9.53
CA ALA A 139 -7.05 -4.93 -10.11
C ALA A 139 -6.85 -6.32 -9.50
N LYS A 140 -5.96 -6.47 -8.53
CA LYS A 140 -5.72 -7.74 -7.85
C LYS A 140 -5.81 -7.63 -6.33
N TYR A 141 -5.27 -6.57 -5.76
CA TYR A 141 -5.12 -6.45 -4.32
C TYR A 141 -5.86 -5.24 -3.75
N LEU A 142 -6.55 -5.47 -2.65
CA LEU A 142 -6.90 -4.41 -1.71
C LEU A 142 -5.77 -4.33 -0.67
N GLU A 143 -5.03 -3.24 -0.67
CA GLU A 143 -3.94 -2.99 0.27
C GLU A 143 -4.45 -2.13 1.42
N VAL A 144 -4.31 -2.60 2.65
CA VAL A 144 -4.82 -1.96 3.86
C VAL A 144 -3.68 -1.77 4.86
N GLY A 145 -3.44 -0.54 5.26
CA GLY A 145 -2.38 -0.17 6.21
C GLY A 145 -2.67 1.14 6.91
N ILE A 146 -1.71 1.63 7.69
CA ILE A 146 -1.84 2.91 8.43
C ILE A 146 -1.27 4.10 7.63
N SER A 147 -0.51 3.83 6.60
CA SER A 147 0.16 4.83 5.75
C SER A 147 -0.06 4.56 4.27
N CYS A 148 0.23 5.55 3.45
CA CYS A 148 0.09 5.48 2.01
C CYS A 148 1.32 6.10 1.30
N LYS A 149 1.31 6.13 -0.03
CA LYS A 149 2.44 6.70 -0.79
C LYS A 149 2.60 8.21 -0.61
N SER A 150 1.52 8.95 -0.34
CA SER A 150 1.61 10.39 -0.07
C SER A 150 2.38 10.70 1.20
N ASP A 151 2.35 9.82 2.20
CA ASP A 151 3.10 10.02 3.45
C ASP A 151 4.62 10.04 3.21
N ASN A 152 5.12 9.30 2.20
CA ASN A 152 6.52 9.42 1.79
C ASN A 152 6.82 10.84 1.27
N VAL A 153 5.90 11.44 0.51
CA VAL A 153 6.05 12.80 -0.02
C VAL A 153 6.07 13.82 1.11
N ASP A 154 5.17 13.69 2.09
CA ASP A 154 5.12 14.57 3.26
C ASP A 154 6.43 14.54 4.05
N VAL A 155 6.98 13.34 4.27
CA VAL A 155 8.28 13.16 4.93
C VAL A 155 9.40 13.85 4.14
N PHE A 156 9.41 13.75 2.81
CA PHE A 156 10.42 14.45 1.99
C PHE A 156 10.25 15.97 2.05
N LEU A 157 9.02 16.46 1.99
CA LEU A 157 8.77 17.90 2.08
C LEU A 157 9.19 18.47 3.44
N GLU A 158 8.98 17.76 4.53
CA GLU A 158 9.47 18.14 5.85
C GLU A 158 11.01 18.17 5.89
N ARG A 159 11.65 17.15 5.32
CA ARG A 159 13.11 17.09 5.21
C ARG A 159 13.67 18.26 4.41
N PHE A 160 13.09 18.54 3.25
CA PHE A 160 13.54 19.65 2.40
C PHE A 160 13.37 21.01 3.07
N LYS A 161 12.26 21.23 3.77
CA LYS A 161 12.05 22.44 4.57
C LYS A 161 13.10 22.59 5.67
N ALA A 162 13.46 21.51 6.35
CA ALA A 162 14.50 21.54 7.38
C ALA A 162 15.89 21.86 6.82
N GLU A 163 16.14 21.53 5.55
CA GLU A 163 17.38 21.87 4.82
C GLU A 163 17.33 23.23 4.11
N GLY A 164 16.22 23.98 4.26
CA GLY A 164 16.03 25.29 3.64
C GLY A 164 15.75 25.24 2.12
N ILE A 165 15.38 24.05 1.61
CA ILE A 165 14.99 23.85 0.22
C ILE A 165 13.49 24.17 0.11
N THR A 166 13.15 25.19 -0.67
CA THR A 166 11.75 25.53 -1.00
C THR A 166 11.39 24.96 -2.37
N ALA A 167 10.25 24.26 -2.44
CA ALA A 167 9.66 23.90 -3.73
C ALA A 167 9.09 25.19 -4.37
N GLU A 168 9.57 25.53 -5.56
CA GLU A 168 8.95 26.55 -6.41
C GLU A 168 7.72 26.00 -7.13
#